data_143cde914c55591234523b0c8c13706c
#
_entry.id   143cde914c55591234523b0c8c13706c
#
_cell.length_a   1.000
_cell.length_b   1.000
_cell.length_c   1.000
_cell.angle_alpha   90.00
_cell.angle_beta   90.00
_cell.angle_gamma   90.00
#
_symmetry.space_group_name_H-M   'P 1'
#
loop_
_entity.id
_entity.type
_entity.pdbx_description
1 polymer ?
#
loop_
_entity_poly.entity_id
_entity_poly.type
_entity_poly.pdbx_seq_one_letter_code
_entity_poly.pdbx_strand_id
1 'polypeptide(L)'
;EWYIGRDKIDSSNIPPNGVFYNRMSASSHTRGHRYAPENTKVVLNWLEDHNRRIINNSRALELEISKQKQYQELKKYNIRFPKTFFCKDKNSLLENSNYFDKPFITKHNRGGRGLGIKYFNNKNELEKHVNGDQFEPSIDGVTLLQEYIVSDPQVITRVEFINGKLLYAVQVDATESFE
;
A
#
# COMPACT_ATOMS: atom_id res chain seq x y z
N GLU A 1 15.59 14.41 14.52
CA GLU A 1 14.90 13.25 13.96
C GLU A 1 14.03 12.60 15.03
N TRP A 2 12.78 12.23 14.70
CA TRP A 2 11.88 11.53 15.61
C TRP A 2 11.65 10.10 15.11
N TYR A 3 11.89 9.12 15.97
CA TYR A 3 11.63 7.71 15.70
C TYR A 3 10.29 7.30 16.29
N ILE A 4 9.23 7.38 15.48
CA ILE A 4 7.87 7.07 15.92
C ILE A 4 7.77 5.63 16.43
N GLY A 5 7.25 5.46 17.64
CA GLY A 5 7.16 4.17 18.34
C GLY A 5 8.29 3.92 19.33
N ARG A 6 9.37 4.72 19.31
CA ARG A 6 10.46 4.69 20.29
C ARG A 6 10.54 6.00 21.09
N ASP A 7 10.50 7.13 20.40
CA ASP A 7 10.63 8.43 21.03
C ASP A 7 9.31 8.85 21.67
N LYS A 8 9.39 9.44 22.85
CA LYS A 8 8.24 10.04 23.53
C LYS A 8 7.97 11.41 22.91
N ILE A 9 6.85 11.52 22.19
CA ILE A 9 6.38 12.78 21.62
C ILE A 9 5.19 13.24 22.44
N ASP A 10 5.35 14.36 23.11
CA ASP A 10 4.28 14.97 23.89
C ASP A 10 3.46 15.91 23.01
N SER A 11 2.30 15.45 22.61
CA SER A 11 1.35 16.22 21.78
C SER A 11 0.45 17.16 22.60
N SER A 12 0.63 17.27 23.91
CA SER A 12 -0.08 18.26 24.74
C SER A 12 0.50 19.67 24.61
N ASN A 13 1.74 19.77 24.12
CA ASN A 13 2.46 21.02 23.93
C ASN A 13 2.37 21.51 22.48
N ILE A 14 2.70 22.78 22.26
CA ILE A 14 2.84 23.34 20.91
C ILE A 14 4.08 22.72 20.25
N PRO A 15 3.96 22.16 19.02
CA PRO A 15 5.11 21.61 18.33
C PRO A 15 6.14 22.68 17.96
N PRO A 16 7.43 22.33 17.91
CA PRO A 16 8.47 23.27 17.51
C PRO A 16 8.20 23.84 16.11
N ASN A 17 8.76 25.02 15.85
CA ASN A 17 8.74 25.60 14.51
C ASN A 17 9.68 24.83 13.60
N GLY A 18 9.26 24.65 12.34
CA GLY A 18 10.09 23.97 11.35
C GLY A 18 9.29 23.37 10.20
N VAL A 19 10.03 22.67 9.34
CA VAL A 19 9.47 21.85 8.26
C VAL A 19 9.68 20.39 8.66
N PHE A 20 8.59 19.62 8.62
CA PHE A 20 8.60 18.21 9.01
C PHE A 20 8.54 17.33 7.77
N TYR A 21 9.42 16.34 7.69
CA TYR A 21 9.45 15.39 6.58
C TYR A 21 9.08 13.99 7.08
N ASN A 22 7.88 13.55 6.71
CA ASN A 22 7.41 12.21 7.04
C ASN A 22 8.00 11.17 6.08
N ARG A 23 8.59 10.11 6.65
CA ARG A 23 9.16 8.97 5.92
C ARG A 23 8.58 7.62 6.37
N MET A 24 7.39 7.63 6.97
CA MET A 24 6.74 6.40 7.41
C MET A 24 6.42 5.50 6.21
N SER A 25 6.67 4.21 6.38
CA SER A 25 6.49 3.18 5.35
C SER A 25 5.33 2.25 5.69
N ALA A 26 4.55 1.87 4.68
CA ALA A 26 3.49 0.86 4.79
C ALA A 26 4.00 -0.49 5.32
N SER A 27 5.26 -0.83 5.06
CA SER A 27 5.89 -2.09 5.49
C SER A 27 6.59 -2.01 6.86
N SER A 28 6.32 -1.00 7.68
CA SER A 28 6.94 -0.86 9.02
C SER A 28 6.72 -2.08 9.92
N HIS A 29 5.57 -2.75 9.80
CA HIS A 29 5.23 -3.96 10.56
C HIS A 29 6.18 -5.13 10.30
N THR A 30 6.78 -5.26 9.12
CA THR A 30 7.76 -6.33 8.84
C THR A 30 9.10 -6.13 9.57
N ARG A 31 9.27 -4.99 10.23
CA ARG A 31 10.46 -4.62 11.03
C ARG A 31 10.13 -4.42 12.51
N GLY A 32 9.03 -5.06 13.00
CA GLY A 32 8.62 -4.98 14.41
C GLY A 32 7.85 -3.71 14.80
N HIS A 33 7.53 -2.84 13.84
CA HIS A 33 6.87 -1.56 14.12
C HIS A 33 5.41 -1.55 13.64
N ARG A 34 4.59 -2.48 14.19
CA ARG A 34 3.19 -2.71 13.77
C ARG A 34 2.33 -1.45 13.79
N TYR A 35 2.44 -0.66 14.86
CA TYR A 35 1.60 0.51 15.10
C TYR A 35 2.26 1.85 14.72
N ALA A 36 3.46 1.81 14.13
CA ALA A 36 4.16 3.03 13.78
C ALA A 36 3.37 3.96 12.82
N PRO A 37 2.65 3.47 11.79
CA PRO A 37 1.85 4.34 10.94
C PRO A 37 0.69 5.01 11.70
N GLU A 38 0.02 4.29 12.59
CA GLU A 38 -1.07 4.83 13.41
C GLU A 38 -0.55 5.94 14.34
N ASN A 39 0.57 5.69 15.02
CA ASN A 39 1.23 6.69 15.87
C ASN A 39 1.71 7.89 15.05
N THR A 40 2.26 7.64 13.86
CA THR A 40 2.69 8.72 12.96
C THR A 40 1.51 9.58 12.56
N LYS A 41 0.34 9.00 12.30
CA LYS A 41 -0.87 9.77 11.97
C LYS A 41 -1.25 10.74 13.09
N VAL A 42 -1.17 10.31 14.36
CA VAL A 42 -1.44 11.20 15.51
C VAL A 42 -0.48 12.38 15.52
N VAL A 43 0.82 12.12 15.30
CA VAL A 43 1.84 13.19 15.27
C VAL A 43 1.61 14.14 14.08
N LEU A 44 1.28 13.60 12.90
CA LEU A 44 1.03 14.43 11.73
C LEU A 44 -0.20 15.34 11.92
N ASN A 45 -1.30 14.80 12.48
CA ASN A 45 -2.48 15.59 12.78
C ASN A 45 -2.16 16.72 13.78
N TRP A 46 -1.45 16.42 14.86
CA TRP A 46 -0.99 17.43 15.81
C TRP A 46 -0.16 18.54 15.16
N LEU A 47 0.75 18.20 14.26
CA LEU A 47 1.52 19.18 13.49
C LEU A 47 0.64 20.00 12.55
N GLU A 48 -0.35 19.38 11.89
CA GLU A 48 -1.32 20.03 11.00
C GLU A 48 -2.22 21.01 11.76
N ASP A 49 -2.73 20.60 12.93
CA ASP A 49 -3.57 21.42 13.82
C ASP A 49 -2.84 22.71 14.27
N HIS A 50 -1.52 22.66 14.32
CA HIS A 50 -0.67 23.80 14.63
C HIS A 50 -0.07 24.50 13.39
N ASN A 51 -0.64 24.25 12.20
CA ASN A 51 -0.21 24.85 10.93
C ASN A 51 1.28 24.68 10.63
N ARG A 52 1.88 23.54 11.00
CA ARG A 52 3.27 23.23 10.63
C ARG A 52 3.36 22.78 9.18
N ARG A 53 4.42 23.20 8.50
CA ARG A 53 4.67 22.72 7.14
C ARG A 53 5.16 21.27 7.16
N ILE A 54 4.40 20.38 6.51
CA ILE A 54 4.69 18.95 6.46
C ILE A 54 4.87 18.51 5.01
N ILE A 55 5.96 17.80 4.74
CA ILE A 55 6.18 17.07 3.49
C ILE A 55 5.76 15.62 3.74
N ASN A 56 4.92 15.07 2.86
CA ASN A 56 4.22 13.81 3.04
C ASN A 56 3.32 13.84 4.30
N ASN A 57 2.33 14.67 4.25
CA ASN A 57 1.37 14.95 5.34
C ASN A 57 0.49 13.73 5.69
N SER A 58 -0.52 13.92 6.55
CA SER A 58 -1.43 12.85 6.98
C SER A 58 -2.17 12.22 5.81
N ARG A 59 -2.55 13.00 4.78
CA ARG A 59 -3.18 12.49 3.56
C ARG A 59 -2.23 11.60 2.75
N ALA A 60 -0.97 12.01 2.61
CA ALA A 60 0.04 11.19 1.94
C ALA A 60 0.27 9.87 2.68
N LEU A 61 0.32 9.90 4.02
CA LEU A 61 0.42 8.68 4.83
C LEU A 61 -0.78 7.75 4.63
N GLU A 62 -2.01 8.29 4.57
CA GLU A 62 -3.20 7.47 4.31
C GLU A 62 -3.13 6.72 2.98
N LEU A 63 -2.62 7.37 1.95
CA LEU A 63 -2.43 6.75 0.63
C LEU A 63 -1.28 5.74 0.65
N GLU A 64 -0.19 6.03 1.36
CA GLU A 64 0.95 5.12 1.49
C GLU A 64 0.56 3.78 2.12
N ILE A 65 -0.28 3.80 3.15
CA ILE A 65 -0.62 2.60 3.93
C ILE A 65 -1.84 1.82 3.42
N SER A 66 -2.51 2.27 2.36
CA SER A 66 -3.74 1.63 1.85
C SER A 66 -3.88 1.71 0.34
N LYS A 67 -3.69 0.59 -0.34
CA LYS A 67 -3.96 0.46 -1.78
C LYS A 67 -5.44 0.70 -2.10
N GLN A 68 -6.34 0.32 -1.21
CA GLN A 68 -7.77 0.61 -1.37
C GLN A 68 -8.01 2.11 -1.50
N LYS A 69 -7.39 2.93 -0.63
CA LYS A 69 -7.49 4.39 -0.70
C LYS A 69 -6.80 4.96 -1.95
N GLN A 70 -5.65 4.39 -2.34
CA GLN A 70 -4.99 4.77 -3.60
C GLN A 70 -5.92 4.58 -4.79
N TYR A 71 -6.57 3.41 -4.91
CA TYR A 71 -7.45 3.10 -6.05
C TYR A 71 -8.73 3.95 -6.03
N GLN A 72 -9.28 4.25 -4.86
CA GLN A 72 -10.37 5.20 -4.72
C GLN A 72 -9.97 6.61 -5.21
N GLU A 73 -8.75 7.03 -4.92
CA GLU A 73 -8.22 8.31 -5.38
C GLU A 73 -7.99 8.32 -6.89
N LEU A 74 -7.35 7.29 -7.45
CA LEU A 74 -7.15 7.13 -8.90
C LEU A 74 -8.49 7.20 -9.66
N LYS A 75 -9.53 6.55 -9.12
CA LYS A 75 -10.88 6.56 -9.71
C LYS A 75 -11.47 7.97 -9.81
N LYS A 76 -11.23 8.84 -8.82
CA LYS A 76 -11.73 10.23 -8.84
C LYS A 76 -11.15 11.03 -10.01
N TYR A 77 -9.93 10.71 -10.41
CA TYR A 77 -9.23 11.35 -11.53
C TYR A 77 -9.33 10.59 -12.85
N ASN A 78 -10.21 9.57 -12.93
CA ASN A 78 -10.37 8.71 -14.11
C ASN A 78 -9.08 8.03 -14.55
N ILE A 79 -8.15 7.77 -13.61
CA ILE A 79 -6.92 7.03 -13.88
C ILE A 79 -7.23 5.54 -13.80
N ARG A 80 -6.92 4.82 -14.86
CA ARG A 80 -7.15 3.37 -14.93
C ARG A 80 -6.22 2.62 -13.97
N PHE A 81 -6.77 1.59 -13.37
CA PHE A 81 -6.04 0.61 -12.55
C PHE A 81 -6.61 -0.79 -12.82
N PRO A 82 -5.87 -1.85 -12.49
CA PRO A 82 -6.33 -3.23 -12.71
C PRO A 82 -7.65 -3.52 -12.00
N LYS A 83 -8.50 -4.37 -12.60
CA LYS A 83 -9.73 -4.88 -11.95
C LYS A 83 -9.36 -5.47 -10.59
N THR A 84 -9.93 -4.95 -9.52
CA THR A 84 -9.53 -5.28 -8.15
C THR A 84 -10.74 -5.37 -7.22
N PHE A 85 -10.76 -6.43 -6.41
CA PHE A 85 -11.69 -6.60 -5.29
C PHE A 85 -10.92 -6.47 -3.98
N PHE A 86 -11.55 -5.86 -2.97
CA PHE A 86 -11.01 -5.69 -1.62
C PHE A 86 -11.74 -6.66 -0.70
N CYS A 87 -11.06 -7.72 -0.30
CA CYS A 87 -11.62 -8.85 0.43
C CYS A 87 -11.18 -8.81 1.90
N LYS A 88 -12.13 -8.97 2.82
CA LYS A 88 -11.88 -8.94 4.27
C LYS A 88 -11.71 -10.33 4.88
N ASP A 89 -12.07 -11.36 4.15
CA ASP A 89 -12.03 -12.75 4.62
C ASP A 89 -11.84 -13.72 3.45
N LYS A 90 -11.64 -15.00 3.78
CA LYS A 90 -11.43 -16.08 2.82
C LYS A 90 -12.65 -16.28 1.90
N ASN A 91 -13.86 -16.15 2.43
CA ASN A 91 -15.08 -16.36 1.64
C ASN A 91 -15.20 -15.28 0.55
N SER A 92 -14.99 -14.02 0.90
CA SER A 92 -15.01 -12.91 -0.08
C SER A 92 -13.91 -13.04 -1.13
N LEU A 93 -12.73 -13.60 -0.79
CA LEU A 93 -11.69 -13.93 -1.79
C LEU A 93 -12.19 -14.98 -2.79
N LEU A 94 -12.78 -16.08 -2.29
CA LEU A 94 -13.27 -17.17 -3.13
C LEU A 94 -14.49 -16.76 -3.98
N GLU A 95 -15.41 -16.01 -3.43
CA GLU A 95 -16.56 -15.48 -4.16
C GLU A 95 -16.15 -14.54 -5.29
N ASN A 96 -15.27 -13.57 -4.98
CA ASN A 96 -14.82 -12.61 -5.97
C ASN A 96 -13.90 -13.21 -7.03
N SER A 97 -13.25 -14.35 -6.78
CA SER A 97 -12.45 -15.05 -7.78
C SER A 97 -13.27 -15.54 -8.98
N ASN A 98 -14.58 -15.72 -8.82
CA ASN A 98 -15.48 -16.08 -9.92
C ASN A 98 -15.63 -14.99 -11.00
N TYR A 99 -15.20 -13.77 -10.71
CA TYR A 99 -15.24 -12.66 -11.68
C TYR A 99 -13.96 -12.56 -12.54
N PHE A 100 -13.06 -13.54 -12.43
CA PHE A 100 -11.83 -13.61 -13.23
C PHE A 100 -11.82 -14.87 -14.09
N ASP A 101 -11.84 -14.68 -15.42
CA ASP A 101 -11.69 -15.75 -16.42
C ASP A 101 -10.22 -15.95 -16.82
N LYS A 102 -9.31 -15.12 -16.31
CA LYS A 102 -7.88 -15.10 -16.58
C LYS A 102 -7.11 -15.18 -15.26
N PRO A 103 -5.80 -15.46 -15.29
CA PRO A 103 -4.96 -15.43 -14.10
C PRO A 103 -5.10 -14.13 -13.31
N PHE A 104 -4.96 -14.23 -12.01
CA PHE A 104 -5.08 -13.13 -11.07
C PHE A 104 -4.08 -13.27 -9.93
N ILE A 105 -3.93 -12.22 -9.15
CA ILE A 105 -3.03 -12.19 -8.00
C ILE A 105 -3.77 -11.80 -6.73
N THR A 106 -3.27 -12.26 -5.58
CA THR A 106 -3.53 -11.60 -4.30
C THR A 106 -2.41 -10.62 -3.99
N LYS A 107 -2.69 -9.62 -3.15
CA LYS A 107 -1.69 -8.79 -2.51
C LYS A 107 -2.24 -8.11 -1.26
N HIS A 108 -1.36 -7.74 -0.33
CA HIS A 108 -1.77 -7.04 0.87
C HIS A 108 -2.19 -5.60 0.56
N ASN A 109 -3.27 -5.13 1.20
CA ASN A 109 -3.67 -3.74 1.15
C ASN A 109 -2.59 -2.84 1.77
N ARG A 110 -2.10 -3.24 2.94
CA ARG A 110 -1.01 -2.56 3.64
C ARG A 110 0.30 -3.34 3.49
N GLY A 111 1.15 -2.88 2.62
CA GLY A 111 2.45 -3.50 2.38
C GLY A 111 3.14 -2.89 1.15
N GLY A 112 4.43 -3.15 1.04
CA GLY A 112 5.27 -2.81 -0.09
C GLY A 112 6.19 -3.97 -0.44
N ARG A 113 7.01 -3.82 -1.47
CA ARG A 113 8.03 -4.80 -1.88
C ARG A 113 7.47 -6.20 -2.08
N GLY A 114 6.40 -6.32 -2.88
CA GLY A 114 5.83 -7.62 -3.21
C GLY A 114 5.07 -8.33 -2.09
N LEU A 115 4.92 -7.74 -0.90
CA LEU A 115 4.32 -8.40 0.25
C LEU A 115 2.89 -8.87 -0.03
N GLY A 116 2.67 -10.19 0.15
CA GLY A 116 1.39 -10.85 -0.09
C GLY A 116 1.03 -11.01 -1.56
N ILE A 117 1.96 -10.75 -2.49
CA ILE A 117 1.73 -11.05 -3.89
C ILE A 117 1.86 -12.55 -4.11
N LYS A 118 0.78 -13.14 -4.63
CA LYS A 118 0.74 -14.53 -5.07
C LYS A 118 -0.09 -14.65 -6.33
N TYR A 119 0.45 -15.36 -7.32
CA TYR A 119 -0.18 -15.59 -8.61
C TYR A 119 -1.02 -16.86 -8.58
N PHE A 120 -2.16 -16.84 -9.25
CA PHE A 120 -3.08 -17.96 -9.41
C PHE A 120 -3.57 -18.05 -10.84
N ASN A 121 -3.48 -19.25 -11.43
CA ASN A 121 -4.05 -19.51 -12.75
C ASN A 121 -5.58 -19.59 -12.71
N ASN A 122 -6.15 -20.03 -11.57
CA ASN A 122 -7.57 -20.27 -11.43
C ASN A 122 -8.00 -20.26 -9.94
N LYS A 123 -9.30 -20.33 -9.74
CA LYS A 123 -9.94 -20.37 -8.42
C LYS A 123 -9.49 -21.55 -7.56
N ASN A 124 -9.28 -22.75 -8.14
CA ASN A 124 -8.93 -23.93 -7.36
C ASN A 124 -7.55 -23.77 -6.69
N GLU A 125 -6.61 -23.10 -7.36
CA GLU A 125 -5.32 -22.78 -6.78
C GLU A 125 -5.45 -21.78 -5.63
N LEU A 126 -6.29 -20.77 -5.78
CA LEU A 126 -6.60 -19.83 -4.71
C LEU A 126 -7.24 -20.54 -3.51
N GLU A 127 -8.23 -21.40 -3.74
CA GLU A 127 -8.91 -22.14 -2.69
C GLU A 127 -7.96 -23.03 -1.88
N LYS A 128 -7.08 -23.76 -2.54
CA LYS A 128 -6.01 -24.53 -1.88
C LYS A 128 -5.11 -23.65 -1.04
N HIS A 129 -4.74 -22.48 -1.56
CA HIS A 129 -3.86 -21.55 -0.86
C HIS A 129 -4.54 -20.94 0.38
N VAL A 130 -5.75 -20.40 0.25
CA VAL A 130 -6.44 -19.73 1.38
C VAL A 130 -6.88 -20.69 2.48
N ASN A 131 -7.04 -21.98 2.16
CA ASN A 131 -7.33 -23.03 3.13
C ASN A 131 -6.08 -23.70 3.70
N GLY A 132 -4.91 -23.42 3.12
CA GLY A 132 -3.63 -23.93 3.62
C GLY A 132 -3.02 -23.07 4.72
N ASP A 133 -1.95 -23.57 5.33
CA ASP A 133 -1.26 -22.92 6.45
C ASP A 133 -0.40 -21.72 6.02
N GLN A 134 -0.15 -21.57 4.71
CA GLN A 134 0.67 -20.48 4.17
C GLN A 134 -0.11 -19.22 3.85
N PHE A 135 -1.42 -19.18 4.09
CA PHE A 135 -2.22 -18.00 3.85
C PHE A 135 -2.07 -16.99 4.98
N GLU A 136 -1.40 -15.88 4.66
CA GLU A 136 -1.27 -14.73 5.55
C GLU A 136 -2.14 -13.58 5.04
N PRO A 137 -3.19 -13.17 5.78
CA PRO A 137 -3.96 -11.99 5.42
C PRO A 137 -3.13 -10.72 5.63
N SER A 138 -3.51 -9.64 4.94
CA SER A 138 -2.90 -8.33 5.18
C SER A 138 -3.05 -7.93 6.65
N ILE A 139 -2.05 -7.23 7.18
CA ILE A 139 -1.99 -6.78 8.58
C ILE A 139 -3.17 -5.88 9.00
N ASP A 140 -3.83 -5.26 8.05
CA ASP A 140 -5.04 -4.44 8.24
C ASP A 140 -6.34 -5.20 7.92
N GLY A 141 -6.26 -6.51 7.72
CA GLY A 141 -7.39 -7.39 7.44
C GLY A 141 -7.97 -7.29 6.02
N VAL A 142 -7.34 -6.53 5.10
CA VAL A 142 -7.83 -6.40 3.73
C VAL A 142 -6.83 -6.98 2.75
N THR A 143 -7.23 -8.01 2.03
CA THR A 143 -6.45 -8.61 0.94
C THR A 143 -7.07 -8.22 -0.40
N LEU A 144 -6.27 -7.75 -1.32
CA LEU A 144 -6.68 -7.46 -2.68
C LEU A 144 -6.65 -8.74 -3.51
N LEU A 145 -7.73 -8.95 -4.27
CA LEU A 145 -7.77 -9.88 -5.38
C LEU A 145 -7.80 -9.08 -6.67
N GLN A 146 -6.80 -9.24 -7.53
CA GLN A 146 -6.56 -8.35 -8.65
C GLN A 146 -6.24 -9.13 -9.91
N GLU A 147 -6.74 -8.68 -11.06
CA GLU A 147 -6.35 -9.24 -12.35
C GLU A 147 -4.83 -9.16 -12.54
N TYR A 148 -4.27 -10.20 -13.11
CA TYR A 148 -2.88 -10.21 -13.52
C TYR A 148 -2.75 -9.60 -14.91
N ILE A 149 -1.98 -8.52 -15.02
CA ILE A 149 -1.71 -7.86 -16.30
C ILE A 149 -0.34 -8.32 -16.78
N VAL A 150 -0.32 -8.94 -17.95
CA VAL A 150 0.92 -9.27 -18.65
C VAL A 150 1.33 -8.06 -19.47
N SER A 151 2.52 -7.55 -19.25
CA SER A 151 3.15 -6.56 -20.13
C SER A 151 4.05 -7.25 -21.15
N ASP A 152 4.00 -6.77 -22.39
CA ASP A 152 4.91 -7.18 -23.46
C ASP A 152 5.52 -5.92 -24.10
N PRO A 153 6.83 -5.69 -24.00
CA PRO A 153 7.80 -6.47 -23.23
C PRO A 153 7.54 -6.45 -21.71
N GLN A 154 8.10 -7.41 -20.98
CA GLN A 154 7.98 -7.52 -19.51
C GLN A 154 8.78 -6.42 -18.81
N VAL A 155 8.26 -5.21 -18.87
CA VAL A 155 8.87 -4.02 -18.25
C VAL A 155 7.85 -3.27 -17.39
N ILE A 156 8.34 -2.65 -16.34
CA ILE A 156 7.58 -1.69 -15.54
C ILE A 156 8.12 -0.29 -15.83
N THR A 157 7.25 0.64 -16.20
CA THR A 157 7.66 2.04 -16.31
C THR A 157 7.47 2.73 -14.96
N ARG A 158 8.58 3.12 -14.34
CA ARG A 158 8.60 3.91 -13.12
C ARG A 158 8.72 5.38 -13.48
N VAL A 159 7.79 6.19 -12.99
CA VAL A 159 7.75 7.63 -13.26
C VAL A 159 7.89 8.39 -11.93
N GLU A 160 8.86 9.29 -11.87
CA GLU A 160 9.14 10.08 -10.67
C GLU A 160 8.70 11.53 -10.87
N PHE A 161 8.08 12.09 -9.83
CA PHE A 161 7.62 13.47 -9.80
C PHE A 161 8.17 14.19 -8.57
N ILE A 162 8.55 15.45 -8.76
CA ILE A 162 8.88 16.36 -7.66
C ILE A 162 7.98 17.59 -7.75
N ASN A 163 7.26 17.87 -6.68
CA ASN A 163 6.34 19.01 -6.58
C ASN A 163 5.38 19.12 -7.79
N GLY A 164 4.80 17.97 -8.20
CA GLY A 164 3.88 17.88 -9.32
C GLY A 164 4.51 17.98 -10.71
N LYS A 165 5.83 18.11 -10.81
CA LYS A 165 6.55 18.15 -12.09
C LYS A 165 7.23 16.81 -12.35
N LEU A 166 7.12 16.33 -13.58
CA LEU A 166 7.84 15.15 -14.04
C LEU A 166 9.36 15.37 -13.89
N LEU A 167 10.03 14.46 -13.20
CA LEU A 167 11.47 14.45 -13.07
C LEU A 167 12.11 13.55 -14.14
N TYR A 168 11.72 12.28 -14.14
CA TYR A 168 12.15 11.30 -15.16
C TYR A 168 11.19 10.12 -15.21
N ALA A 169 11.33 9.31 -16.25
CA ALA A 169 10.73 7.99 -16.37
C ALA A 169 11.83 6.97 -16.73
N VAL A 170 11.79 5.79 -16.11
CA VAL A 170 12.70 4.67 -16.41
C VAL A 170 11.90 3.40 -16.64
N GLN A 171 12.38 2.56 -17.55
CA GLN A 171 11.90 1.21 -17.68
C GLN A 171 12.76 0.28 -16.82
N VAL A 172 12.09 -0.58 -16.06
CA VAL A 172 12.69 -1.59 -15.21
C VAL A 172 12.29 -2.94 -15.77
N ASP A 173 13.26 -3.81 -15.98
CA ASP A 173 13.03 -5.19 -16.38
C ASP A 173 12.28 -5.92 -15.25
N ALA A 174 11.21 -6.60 -15.60
CA ALA A 174 10.36 -7.35 -14.68
C ALA A 174 10.32 -8.85 -15.02
N THR A 175 11.30 -9.34 -15.80
CA THR A 175 11.36 -10.76 -16.22
C THR A 175 11.68 -11.70 -15.06
N GLU A 176 12.44 -11.24 -14.06
CA GLU A 176 12.97 -12.09 -12.97
C GLU A 176 12.20 -11.96 -11.64
N SER A 177 11.34 -10.96 -11.45
CA SER A 177 10.60 -10.79 -10.19
C SER A 177 9.32 -10.00 -10.31
N PHE A 178 8.41 -10.18 -9.34
CA PHE A 178 7.20 -9.35 -9.16
C PHE A 178 7.49 -8.04 -8.37
N GLU A 179 8.74 -7.69 -8.12
CA GLU A 179 9.13 -6.50 -7.37
C GLU A 179 9.16 -5.21 -8.22
#